data_9a18a6a9a49b0dc62af357b9594efd5b
#
_entry.id   9a18a6a9a49b0dc62af357b9594efd5b
#
_cell.length_a   1.000
_cell.length_b   1.000
_cell.length_c   1.000
_cell.angle_alpha   90.00
_cell.angle_beta   90.00
_cell.angle_gamma   90.00
#
_symmetry.space_group_name_H-M   'P 1'
#
loop_
_entity.id
_entity.type
_entity.pdbx_description
1 polymer ?
#
loop_
_entity_poly.entity_id
_entity_poly.type
_entity_poly.pdbx_seq_one_letter_code
_entity_poly.pdbx_strand_id
1 'polypeptide(L)'
;MKTTITHNANQYQIDLSKPLDISIAITNKKDNVNAWYIDAPKIEPHRDKDFVGSIPAGASTNFYDIWFNPHSHGTHTECVGHISAEHQSVNKYLQQFFFLAEVITISPSKENQDLVITKEQLQKALGGTAPSA
;
A
#
# COMPACT_ATOMS: atom_id res chain seq x y z
N MET A 1 -10.99 -3.16 -21.68
CA MET A 1 -12.42 -2.79 -21.46
C MET A 1 -12.48 -1.32 -21.13
N LYS A 2 -13.16 -0.52 -21.99
CA LYS A 2 -13.32 0.92 -21.77
C LYS A 2 -14.64 1.20 -21.07
N THR A 3 -14.67 2.13 -20.15
CA THR A 3 -15.88 2.59 -19.46
C THR A 3 -15.85 4.10 -19.25
N THR A 4 -16.99 4.68 -18.97
CA THR A 4 -17.13 6.09 -18.58
C THR A 4 -17.72 6.12 -17.18
N ILE A 5 -17.08 6.84 -16.28
CA ILE A 5 -17.60 7.12 -14.94
C ILE A 5 -18.00 8.59 -14.85
N THR A 6 -19.05 8.88 -14.11
CA THR A 6 -19.47 10.26 -13.79
C THR A 6 -19.18 10.53 -12.33
N HIS A 7 -18.45 11.60 -12.05
CA HIS A 7 -18.17 12.06 -10.69
C HIS A 7 -18.23 13.59 -10.63
N ASN A 8 -19.01 14.14 -9.71
CA ASN A 8 -19.20 15.58 -9.55
C ASN A 8 -19.50 16.31 -10.89
N ALA A 9 -20.47 15.81 -11.66
CA ALA A 9 -20.86 16.28 -12.99
C ALA A 9 -19.81 16.17 -14.10
N ASN A 10 -18.61 15.70 -13.81
CA ASN A 10 -17.57 15.42 -14.81
C ASN A 10 -17.64 13.97 -15.28
N GLN A 11 -17.24 13.74 -16.53
CA GLN A 11 -17.13 12.41 -17.11
C GLN A 11 -15.67 12.05 -17.34
N TYR A 12 -15.29 10.83 -16.91
CA TYR A 12 -13.95 10.30 -17.04
C TYR A 12 -14.00 9.00 -17.85
N GLN A 13 -13.17 8.92 -18.89
CA GLN A 13 -13.00 7.69 -19.67
C GLN A 13 -11.84 6.87 -19.10
N ILE A 14 -12.11 5.62 -18.79
CA ILE A 14 -11.14 4.69 -18.19
C ILE A 14 -10.96 3.50 -19.11
N ASP A 15 -9.72 3.11 -19.37
CA ASP A 15 -9.41 1.83 -20.01
C ASP A 15 -8.90 0.83 -18.98
N LEU A 16 -9.80 0.00 -18.46
CA LEU A 16 -9.51 -1.02 -17.45
C LEU A 16 -8.59 -2.14 -17.97
N SER A 17 -8.33 -2.21 -19.28
CA SER A 17 -7.34 -3.13 -19.86
C SER A 17 -5.91 -2.58 -19.88
N LYS A 18 -5.73 -1.34 -19.44
CA LYS A 18 -4.43 -0.65 -19.40
C LYS A 18 -4.18 -0.03 -18.03
N PRO A 19 -4.13 -0.84 -16.96
CA PRO A 19 -3.79 -0.31 -15.64
C PRO A 19 -2.35 0.22 -15.64
N LEU A 20 -2.11 1.28 -14.88
CA LEU A 20 -0.76 1.76 -14.58
C LEU A 20 -0.33 1.11 -13.26
N ASP A 21 0.71 0.29 -13.33
CA ASP A 21 1.29 -0.30 -12.12
C ASP A 21 2.18 0.73 -11.43
N ILE A 22 1.74 1.20 -10.27
CA ILE A 22 2.47 2.14 -9.40
C ILE A 22 2.99 1.45 -8.14
N SER A 23 2.92 0.11 -8.08
CA SER A 23 3.37 -0.66 -6.93
C SER A 23 4.90 -0.77 -6.88
N ILE A 24 5.41 -1.00 -5.68
CA ILE A 24 6.79 -1.41 -5.44
C ILE A 24 6.75 -2.88 -5.01
N ALA A 25 7.56 -3.72 -5.66
CA ALA A 25 7.62 -5.14 -5.31
C ALA A 25 8.12 -5.34 -3.87
N ILE A 26 7.42 -6.17 -3.11
CA ILE A 26 7.90 -6.65 -1.81
C ILE A 26 8.92 -7.75 -2.06
N THR A 27 10.11 -7.61 -1.49
CA THR A 27 11.22 -8.55 -1.65
C THR A 27 11.81 -8.93 -0.30
N ASN A 28 12.53 -10.03 -0.24
CA ASN A 28 13.30 -10.45 0.94
C ASN A 28 14.72 -9.85 0.97
N LYS A 29 14.99 -8.86 0.14
CA LYS A 29 16.28 -8.19 0.06
C LYS A 29 16.38 -7.05 1.08
N LYS A 30 17.62 -6.66 1.41
CA LYS A 30 17.90 -5.57 2.35
C LYS A 30 17.45 -4.19 1.88
N ASP A 31 17.26 -4.02 0.57
CA ASP A 31 16.80 -2.77 -0.06
C ASP A 31 15.28 -2.68 -0.15
N ASN A 32 14.54 -3.67 0.38
CA ASN A 32 13.10 -3.54 0.53
C ASN A 32 12.75 -2.34 1.40
N VAL A 33 11.66 -1.64 1.08
CA VAL A 33 11.13 -0.59 1.95
C VAL A 33 10.91 -1.19 3.33
N ASN A 34 11.52 -0.57 4.35
CA ASN A 34 11.45 -1.05 5.72
C ASN A 34 11.36 0.13 6.69
N ALA A 35 10.38 0.10 7.57
CA ALA A 35 10.18 1.07 8.64
C ALA A 35 10.19 0.38 10.01
N TRP A 36 10.19 1.16 11.09
CA TRP A 36 10.07 0.66 12.46
C TRP A 36 11.17 -0.30 12.90
N TYR A 37 12.32 -0.32 12.21
CA TYR A 37 13.51 -1.10 12.59
C TYR A 37 13.27 -2.61 12.70
N ILE A 38 12.28 -3.15 12.00
CA ILE A 38 12.03 -4.59 11.96
C ILE A 38 12.76 -5.24 10.78
N ASP A 39 12.90 -6.56 10.85
CA ASP A 39 13.56 -7.35 9.79
C ASP A 39 12.82 -7.24 8.45
N ALA A 40 13.57 -7.42 7.36
CA ALA A 40 13.00 -7.50 6.02
C ALA A 40 11.94 -8.62 5.90
N PRO A 41 11.03 -8.54 4.91
CA PRO A 41 10.10 -9.63 4.63
C PRO A 41 10.82 -10.95 4.41
N LYS A 42 10.20 -12.05 4.79
CA LYS A 42 10.71 -13.40 4.49
C LYS A 42 9.87 -14.00 3.37
N ILE A 43 10.53 -14.45 2.33
CA ILE A 43 9.94 -15.15 1.19
C ILE A 43 10.83 -16.36 0.95
N GLU A 44 10.39 -17.52 1.37
CA GLU A 44 11.20 -18.75 1.37
C GLU A 44 10.36 -19.97 1.04
N PRO A 45 10.95 -21.03 0.45
CA PRO A 45 10.24 -22.28 0.22
C PRO A 45 9.66 -22.84 1.52
N HIS A 46 8.39 -23.24 1.49
CA HIS A 46 7.77 -23.94 2.60
C HIS A 46 8.56 -25.20 2.96
N ARG A 47 8.70 -25.45 4.27
CA ARG A 47 9.40 -26.62 4.80
C ARG A 47 8.54 -27.33 5.81
N ASP A 48 8.34 -28.64 5.56
CA ASP A 48 7.69 -29.52 6.53
C ASP A 48 8.40 -30.88 6.48
N LYS A 49 9.04 -31.26 7.59
CA LYS A 49 9.86 -32.49 7.70
C LYS A 49 10.89 -32.55 6.55
N ASP A 50 10.72 -33.54 5.67
CA ASP A 50 11.61 -33.78 4.52
C ASP A 50 11.15 -33.01 3.25
N PHE A 51 10.02 -32.34 3.30
CA PHE A 51 9.48 -31.57 2.17
C PHE A 51 10.09 -30.18 2.12
N VAL A 52 10.54 -29.78 0.94
CA VAL A 52 10.97 -28.41 0.63
C VAL A 52 10.25 -27.96 -0.63
N GLY A 53 9.34 -26.97 -0.54
CA GLY A 53 8.51 -26.46 -1.63
C GLY A 53 9.30 -25.73 -2.70
N SER A 54 10.23 -26.42 -3.36
CA SER A 54 11.12 -25.87 -4.38
C SER A 54 11.41 -26.90 -5.45
N ILE A 55 11.10 -26.62 -6.70
CA ILE A 55 11.43 -27.49 -7.84
C ILE A 55 12.93 -27.75 -7.94
N PRO A 56 13.82 -26.76 -7.79
CA PRO A 56 15.26 -27.01 -7.73
C PRO A 56 15.70 -27.95 -6.61
N ALA A 57 14.92 -28.05 -5.53
CA ALA A 57 15.17 -28.96 -4.43
C ALA A 57 14.46 -30.32 -4.58
N GLY A 58 13.88 -30.60 -5.77
CA GLY A 58 13.26 -31.90 -6.09
C GLY A 58 11.75 -32.00 -5.84
N ALA A 59 11.08 -30.89 -5.45
CA ALA A 59 9.63 -30.89 -5.35
C ALA A 59 8.94 -30.82 -6.71
N SER A 60 7.68 -31.25 -6.77
CA SER A 60 6.84 -31.14 -7.98
C SER A 60 6.35 -29.71 -8.26
N THR A 61 6.44 -28.81 -7.28
CA THR A 61 5.94 -27.44 -7.35
C THR A 61 6.76 -26.49 -6.50
N ASN A 62 6.71 -25.20 -6.83
CA ASN A 62 7.20 -24.15 -5.94
C ASN A 62 6.07 -23.75 -4.98
N PHE A 63 6.34 -23.85 -3.69
CA PHE A 63 5.40 -23.54 -2.63
C PHE A 63 6.13 -22.75 -1.54
N TYR A 64 5.77 -21.47 -1.38
CA TYR A 64 6.51 -20.52 -0.56
C TYR A 64 5.69 -20.01 0.60
N ASP A 65 6.35 -19.83 1.74
CA ASP A 65 5.84 -19.08 2.87
C ASP A 65 6.24 -17.60 2.71
N ILE A 66 5.30 -16.72 3.03
CA ILE A 66 5.53 -15.27 3.00
C ILE A 66 5.20 -14.70 4.36
N TRP A 67 6.18 -14.04 4.96
CA TRP A 67 5.98 -13.22 6.14
C TRP A 67 6.31 -11.77 5.81
N PHE A 68 5.41 -10.87 6.08
CA PHE A 68 5.63 -9.43 5.98
C PHE A 68 4.77 -8.69 6.99
N ASN A 69 5.19 -7.47 7.34
CA ASN A 69 4.42 -6.57 8.18
C ASN A 69 3.93 -5.40 7.31
N PRO A 70 2.60 -5.22 7.12
CA PRO A 70 2.07 -4.14 6.28
C PRO A 70 2.53 -2.76 6.71
N HIS A 71 2.61 -2.50 8.01
CA HIS A 71 3.02 -1.19 8.56
C HIS A 71 4.48 -0.83 8.28
N SER A 72 5.32 -1.82 7.98
CA SER A 72 6.75 -1.62 7.78
C SER A 72 7.20 -1.78 6.34
N HIS A 73 6.56 -2.65 5.57
CA HIS A 73 7.14 -3.13 4.31
C HIS A 73 6.47 -2.57 3.06
N GLY A 74 5.47 -1.72 3.19
CA GLY A 74 4.82 -1.13 2.03
C GLY A 74 3.69 -0.17 2.36
N THR A 75 3.17 0.49 1.34
CA THR A 75 1.97 1.29 1.44
C THR A 75 0.78 0.37 1.72
N HIS A 76 -0.03 0.72 2.71
CA HIS A 76 -1.14 -0.10 3.16
C HIS A 76 -2.33 0.78 3.58
N THR A 77 -3.50 0.16 3.63
CA THR A 77 -4.71 0.77 4.18
C THR A 77 -4.92 0.24 5.60
N GLU A 78 -5.23 1.14 6.50
CA GLU A 78 -5.56 0.82 7.88
C GLU A 78 -6.82 1.54 8.35
N CYS A 79 -7.38 1.12 9.45
CA CYS A 79 -8.52 1.75 10.09
C CYS A 79 -8.16 2.23 11.49
N VAL A 80 -9.09 2.85 12.20
CA VAL A 80 -8.91 3.33 13.57
C VAL A 80 -8.43 2.23 14.54
N GLY A 81 -8.62 0.95 14.20
CA GLY A 81 -8.10 -0.17 14.96
C GLY A 81 -6.59 -0.16 15.17
N HIS A 82 -5.85 0.59 14.34
CA HIS A 82 -4.42 0.78 14.52
C HIS A 82 -4.06 1.53 15.82
N ILE A 83 -4.94 2.42 16.29
CA ILE A 83 -4.70 3.29 17.46
C ILE A 83 -5.75 3.14 18.57
N SER A 84 -6.82 2.35 18.36
CA SER A 84 -7.87 2.14 19.36
C SER A 84 -7.56 0.94 20.26
N ALA A 85 -8.00 1.00 21.51
CA ALA A 85 -7.91 -0.13 22.43
C ALA A 85 -8.81 -1.30 22.03
N GLU A 86 -9.92 -1.02 21.34
CA GLU A 86 -10.83 -2.03 20.83
C GLU A 86 -10.36 -2.54 19.48
N HIS A 87 -10.45 -3.85 19.28
CA HIS A 87 -10.13 -4.46 18.01
C HIS A 87 -11.12 -4.03 16.92
N GLN A 88 -10.61 -3.38 15.88
CA GLN A 88 -11.36 -2.96 14.71
C GLN A 88 -10.76 -3.60 13.45
N SER A 89 -11.59 -4.15 12.59
CA SER A 89 -11.13 -4.79 11.36
C SER A 89 -11.31 -3.88 10.16
N VAL A 90 -10.25 -3.68 9.37
CA VAL A 90 -10.31 -2.91 8.12
C VAL A 90 -11.36 -3.44 7.16
N ASN A 91 -11.57 -4.76 7.12
CA ASN A 91 -12.58 -5.40 6.26
C ASN A 91 -14.02 -4.98 6.59
N LYS A 92 -14.26 -4.54 7.83
CA LYS A 92 -15.56 -4.04 8.27
C LYS A 92 -15.81 -2.59 7.82
N TYR A 93 -14.76 -1.79 7.73
CA TYR A 93 -14.83 -0.35 7.44
C TYR A 93 -14.55 -0.03 5.98
N LEU A 94 -13.60 -0.71 5.35
CA LEU A 94 -13.29 -0.52 3.93
C LEU A 94 -14.31 -1.27 3.08
N GLN A 95 -15.35 -0.55 2.65
CA GLN A 95 -16.45 -1.10 1.84
C GLN A 95 -16.42 -0.57 0.40
N GLN A 96 -15.58 0.41 0.12
CA GLN A 96 -15.39 0.99 -1.21
C GLN A 96 -13.94 0.77 -1.65
N PHE A 97 -13.74 0.31 -2.89
CA PHE A 97 -12.41 -0.06 -3.41
C PHE A 97 -11.96 0.80 -4.59
N PHE A 98 -12.87 1.60 -5.16
CA PHE A 98 -12.58 2.46 -6.30
C PHE A 98 -12.83 3.91 -5.94
N PHE A 99 -11.80 4.71 -6.10
CA PHE A 99 -11.83 6.14 -5.79
C PHE A 99 -11.27 6.92 -6.97
N LEU A 100 -11.78 8.11 -7.19
CA LEU A 100 -11.11 9.11 -8.00
C LEU A 100 -10.13 9.85 -7.11
N ALA A 101 -8.84 9.64 -7.34
CA ALA A 101 -7.78 10.20 -6.51
C ALA A 101 -6.99 11.27 -7.26
N GLU A 102 -6.51 12.26 -6.54
CA GLU A 102 -5.56 13.25 -7.03
C GLU A 102 -4.20 13.00 -6.38
N VAL A 103 -3.15 12.96 -7.19
CA VAL A 103 -1.77 12.86 -6.70
C VAL A 103 -1.18 14.25 -6.63
N ILE A 104 -0.84 14.68 -5.42
CA ILE A 104 -0.18 15.98 -5.17
C ILE A 104 1.24 15.76 -4.66
N THR A 105 2.14 16.66 -5.07
CA THR A 105 3.51 16.68 -4.57
C THR A 105 3.71 17.83 -3.61
N ILE A 106 4.17 17.55 -2.39
CA ILE A 106 4.44 18.56 -1.38
C ILE A 106 5.89 18.42 -0.92
N SER A 107 6.64 19.52 -0.97
CA SER A 107 7.98 19.57 -0.37
C SER A 107 7.86 19.86 1.12
N PRO A 108 8.37 18.98 2.01
CA PRO A 108 8.35 19.24 3.44
C PRO A 108 9.08 20.53 3.80
N SER A 109 8.61 21.23 4.80
CA SER A 109 9.31 22.36 5.42
C SER A 109 10.09 21.91 6.65
N LYS A 110 11.20 22.60 6.92
CA LYS A 110 11.99 22.30 8.11
C LYS A 110 11.39 23.03 9.31
N GLU A 111 11.04 22.26 10.32
CA GLU A 111 10.65 22.74 11.65
C GLU A 111 11.58 22.17 12.70
N ASN A 112 12.41 23.04 13.30
CA ASN A 112 13.49 22.61 14.21
C ASN A 112 14.49 21.64 13.52
N GLN A 113 14.49 20.37 13.94
CA GLN A 113 15.34 19.33 13.36
C GLN A 113 14.58 18.39 12.43
N ASP A 114 13.26 18.55 12.32
CA ASP A 114 12.40 17.68 11.55
C ASP A 114 12.02 18.26 10.19
N LEU A 115 11.66 17.38 9.27
CA LEU A 115 11.01 17.73 8.01
C LEU A 115 9.52 17.39 8.14
N VAL A 116 8.66 18.40 8.06
CA VAL A 116 7.23 18.25 8.28
C VAL A 116 6.41 18.73 7.08
N ILE A 117 5.25 18.12 6.88
CA ILE A 117 4.21 18.60 5.98
C ILE A 117 3.11 19.18 6.84
N THR A 118 2.93 20.50 6.76
CA THR A 118 1.96 21.20 7.60
C THR A 118 0.54 21.15 7.02
N LYS A 119 -0.44 21.42 7.88
CA LYS A 119 -1.85 21.54 7.46
C LYS A 119 -2.03 22.62 6.39
N GLU A 120 -1.33 23.74 6.53
CA GLU A 120 -1.37 24.85 5.60
C GLU A 120 -0.83 24.47 4.23
N GLN A 121 0.26 23.70 4.19
CA GLN A 121 0.80 23.16 2.93
C GLN A 121 -0.20 22.24 2.24
N LEU A 122 -0.87 21.35 2.99
CA LEU A 122 -1.92 20.48 2.46
C LEU A 122 -3.11 21.29 1.92
N GLN A 123 -3.61 22.25 2.69
CA GLN A 123 -4.72 23.11 2.27
C GLN A 123 -4.40 23.89 0.99
N LYS A 124 -3.18 24.42 0.90
CA LYS A 124 -2.71 25.14 -0.30
C LYS A 124 -2.61 24.21 -1.51
N ALA A 125 -2.06 23.00 -1.34
CA ALA A 125 -1.91 22.04 -2.42
C ALA A 125 -3.26 21.53 -2.94
N LEU A 126 -4.26 21.38 -2.07
CA LEU A 126 -5.61 20.96 -2.44
C LEU A 126 -6.44 22.09 -3.10
N GLY A 127 -5.94 23.34 -3.09
CA GLY A 127 -6.63 24.46 -3.75
C GLY A 127 -8.05 24.73 -3.26
N GLY A 128 -8.39 24.32 -2.04
CA GLY A 128 -9.73 24.44 -1.47
C GLY A 128 -10.72 23.34 -1.90
N THR A 129 -10.26 22.35 -2.65
CA THR A 129 -11.08 21.19 -3.02
C THR A 129 -11.04 20.15 -1.89
N ALA A 130 -12.19 19.61 -1.50
CA ALA A 130 -12.23 18.45 -0.64
C ALA A 130 -11.99 17.20 -1.50
N PRO A 131 -10.99 16.34 -1.16
CA PRO A 131 -10.79 15.09 -1.89
C PRO A 131 -11.99 14.16 -1.70
N SER A 132 -12.24 13.29 -2.69
CA SER A 132 -13.32 12.31 -2.64
C SER A 132 -12.98 11.10 -1.76
N ALA A 133 -11.72 10.94 -1.40
CA ALA A 133 -11.19 9.94 -0.49
C ALA A 133 -9.84 10.42 0.08
#